data_9fe671fc9d3f6f64aea693c7ca9bd677
#
_entry.id   9fe671fc9d3f6f64aea693c7ca9bd677
#
_cell.length_a   1.000
_cell.length_b   1.000
_cell.length_c   1.000
_cell.angle_alpha   90.00
_cell.angle_beta   90.00
_cell.angle_gamma   90.00
#
_symmetry.space_group_name_H-M   'P 1'
#
loop_
_entity.id
_entity.type
_entity.pdbx_description
1 polymer ?
#
loop_
_entity_poly.entity_id
_entity_poly.type
_entity_poly.pdbx_seq_one_letter_code
_entity_poly.pdbx_strand_id
1 'polypeptide(L)'
;MTKPLGYYTSYTPGDDGLLAEMQQAWGSQLQSLTNVERTWMIVKIAENLCADFCKETENNSVRDGVEKAVERICEDELSTGDQLRLIEALVNQVISS
;
A
#
# COMPACT_ATOMS: atom_id res chain seq x y z
N MET A 1 5.91 16.00 -0.83
CA MET A 1 5.16 16.32 -2.05
C MET A 1 4.61 15.04 -2.66
N THR A 2 3.34 15.05 -3.01
CA THR A 2 2.70 13.89 -3.62
C THR A 2 3.05 13.80 -5.09
N LYS A 3 3.39 12.61 -5.56
CA LYS A 3 3.72 12.37 -6.96
C LYS A 3 2.50 11.89 -7.74
N PRO A 4 2.42 12.15 -9.05
CA PRO A 4 1.33 11.63 -9.87
C PRO A 4 1.22 10.11 -9.80
N LEU A 5 0.03 9.59 -9.98
CA LEU A 5 -0.24 8.16 -9.91
C LEU A 5 0.65 7.36 -10.87
N GLY A 6 0.91 7.86 -12.08
CA GLY A 6 1.76 7.19 -13.06
C GLY A 6 3.20 7.00 -12.61
N TYR A 7 3.66 7.75 -11.60
CA TYR A 7 5.00 7.56 -11.05
C TYR A 7 5.12 6.23 -10.30
N TYR A 8 4.03 5.80 -9.67
CA TYR A 8 4.03 4.62 -8.80
C TYR A 8 3.63 3.34 -9.52
N THR A 9 3.01 3.45 -10.68
CA THR A 9 2.47 2.32 -11.44
C THR A 9 2.96 2.36 -12.87
N SER A 10 2.60 1.36 -13.67
CA SER A 10 2.85 1.36 -15.12
C SER A 10 1.81 2.16 -15.89
N TYR A 11 0.90 2.86 -15.18
CA TYR A 11 -0.14 3.66 -15.79
C TYR A 11 0.45 4.83 -16.59
N THR A 12 -0.05 5.02 -17.80
CA THR A 12 0.32 6.15 -18.66
C THR A 12 -0.84 7.15 -18.66
N PRO A 13 -0.60 8.43 -18.33
CA PRO A 13 -1.66 9.45 -18.36
C PRO A 13 -2.33 9.50 -19.73
N GLY A 14 -3.66 9.48 -19.71
CA GLY A 14 -4.46 9.48 -20.92
C GLY A 14 -4.99 8.12 -21.33
N ASP A 15 -4.50 7.06 -20.72
CA ASP A 15 -5.05 5.72 -20.93
C ASP A 15 -6.41 5.60 -20.27
N ASP A 16 -7.31 4.84 -20.90
CA ASP A 16 -8.60 4.52 -20.32
C ASP A 16 -8.43 3.44 -19.24
N GLY A 17 -9.40 3.34 -18.34
CA GLY A 17 -9.45 2.32 -17.33
C GLY A 17 -9.58 2.89 -15.92
N LEU A 18 -9.42 2.01 -14.94
CA LEU A 18 -9.66 2.35 -13.54
C LEU A 18 -8.76 3.49 -13.05
N LEU A 19 -7.48 3.47 -13.37
CA LEU A 19 -6.56 4.50 -12.90
C LEU A 19 -6.93 5.87 -13.47
N ALA A 20 -7.36 5.92 -14.75
CA ALA A 20 -7.82 7.16 -15.36
C ALA A 20 -9.10 7.66 -14.68
N GLU A 21 -10.02 6.77 -14.38
CA GLU A 21 -11.25 7.11 -13.66
C GLU A 21 -10.95 7.66 -12.26
N MET A 22 -10.00 7.05 -11.56
CA MET A 22 -9.58 7.50 -10.24
C MET A 22 -8.99 8.90 -10.28
N GLN A 23 -8.15 9.19 -11.28
CA GLN A 23 -7.57 10.52 -11.45
C GLN A 23 -8.64 11.57 -11.78
N GLN A 24 -9.60 11.21 -12.60
CA GLN A 24 -10.72 12.10 -12.91
C GLN A 24 -11.56 12.41 -11.67
N ALA A 25 -11.83 11.39 -10.87
CA ALA A 25 -12.68 11.54 -9.68
C ALA A 25 -11.97 12.29 -8.55
N TRP A 26 -10.68 12.01 -8.33
CA TRP A 26 -9.97 12.44 -7.13
C TRP A 26 -8.70 13.24 -7.38
N GLY A 27 -8.41 13.57 -8.64
CA GLY A 27 -7.26 14.37 -9.02
C GLY A 27 -6.07 13.49 -9.44
N SER A 28 -5.14 14.10 -10.20
CA SER A 28 -3.98 13.38 -10.74
C SER A 28 -3.05 12.81 -9.67
N GLN A 29 -3.09 13.36 -8.47
CA GLN A 29 -2.30 12.90 -7.33
C GLN A 29 -3.20 12.32 -6.24
N LEU A 30 -4.47 12.05 -6.55
CA LEU A 30 -5.48 11.58 -5.62
C LEU A 30 -5.63 12.50 -4.41
N GLN A 31 -5.44 13.81 -4.63
CA GLN A 31 -5.42 14.79 -3.56
C GLN A 31 -6.79 15.02 -2.90
N SER A 32 -7.87 14.66 -3.59
CA SER A 32 -9.22 14.81 -3.02
C SER A 32 -9.59 13.75 -2.00
N LEU A 33 -8.78 12.67 -1.91
CA LEU A 33 -9.03 11.62 -0.92
C LEU A 33 -8.65 12.09 0.48
N THR A 34 -9.41 11.66 1.46
CA THR A 34 -9.04 11.86 2.88
C THR A 34 -7.99 10.85 3.29
N ASN A 35 -7.31 11.10 4.41
CA ASN A 35 -6.36 10.14 4.93
C ASN A 35 -7.04 8.84 5.38
N VAL A 36 -8.28 8.91 5.83
CA VAL A 36 -9.06 7.70 6.16
C VAL A 36 -9.28 6.86 4.90
N GLU A 37 -9.66 7.50 3.80
CA GLU A 37 -9.86 6.80 2.52
C GLU A 37 -8.56 6.21 1.99
N ARG A 38 -7.47 6.98 2.07
CA ARG A 38 -6.16 6.52 1.63
C ARG A 38 -5.70 5.30 2.41
N THR A 39 -5.80 5.33 3.71
CA THR A 39 -5.38 4.20 4.55
C THR A 39 -6.30 2.99 4.39
N TRP A 40 -7.60 3.22 4.23
CA TRP A 40 -8.54 2.14 3.94
C TRP A 40 -8.17 1.43 2.63
N MET A 41 -7.83 2.19 1.59
CA MET A 41 -7.40 1.62 0.31
C MET A 41 -6.12 0.82 0.47
N ILE A 42 -5.15 1.34 1.21
CA ILE A 42 -3.89 0.63 1.48
C ILE A 42 -4.17 -0.73 2.12
N VAL A 43 -5.02 -0.75 3.13
CA VAL A 43 -5.38 -2.00 3.83
C VAL A 43 -6.00 -3.02 2.86
N LYS A 44 -6.97 -2.58 2.06
CA LYS A 44 -7.68 -3.48 1.15
C LYS A 44 -6.79 -4.01 0.03
N ILE A 45 -5.98 -3.14 -0.55
CA ILE A 45 -5.03 -3.55 -1.59
C ILE A 45 -3.99 -4.50 -1.00
N ALA A 46 -3.48 -4.18 0.19
CA ALA A 46 -2.49 -5.03 0.84
C ALA A 46 -3.05 -6.41 1.18
N GLU A 47 -4.29 -6.49 1.65
CA GLU A 47 -4.95 -7.78 1.91
C GLU A 47 -5.04 -8.62 0.64
N ASN A 48 -5.42 -7.99 -0.46
CA ASN A 48 -5.52 -8.66 -1.76
C ASN A 48 -4.16 -9.19 -2.23
N LEU A 49 -3.12 -8.37 -2.13
CA LEU A 49 -1.76 -8.76 -2.53
C LEU A 49 -1.22 -9.88 -1.64
N CYS A 50 -1.47 -9.79 -0.35
CA CYS A 50 -1.04 -10.83 0.58
C CYS A 50 -1.68 -12.17 0.23
N ALA A 51 -2.96 -12.18 -0.10
CA ALA A 51 -3.66 -13.39 -0.53
C ALA A 51 -3.06 -13.97 -1.82
N ASP A 52 -2.71 -13.10 -2.77
CA ASP A 52 -2.09 -13.53 -4.03
C ASP A 52 -0.72 -14.17 -3.79
N PHE A 53 0.12 -13.56 -2.97
CA PHE A 53 1.43 -14.12 -2.63
C PHE A 53 1.31 -15.45 -1.87
N CYS A 54 0.30 -15.60 -1.02
CA CYS A 54 0.05 -16.86 -0.33
C CYS A 54 -0.31 -17.98 -1.31
N LYS A 55 -0.98 -17.67 -2.41
CA LYS A 55 -1.31 -18.66 -3.44
C LYS A 55 -0.12 -19.08 -4.26
N GLU A 56 0.87 -18.20 -4.42
CA GLU A 56 2.03 -18.43 -5.27
C GLU A 56 3.15 -19.21 -4.57
N THR A 57 3.10 -19.32 -3.23
CA THR A 57 4.16 -19.95 -2.46
C THR A 57 3.66 -21.17 -1.70
N GLU A 58 4.52 -22.19 -1.57
CA GLU A 58 4.20 -23.39 -0.80
C GLU A 58 4.24 -23.11 0.71
N ASN A 59 5.11 -22.18 1.11
CA ASN A 59 5.24 -21.79 2.50
C ASN A 59 4.69 -20.37 2.68
N ASN A 60 3.43 -20.28 3.07
CA ASN A 60 2.74 -19.01 3.24
C ASN A 60 2.51 -18.64 4.71
N SER A 61 3.19 -19.32 5.62
CA SER A 61 3.04 -19.00 7.04
C SER A 61 3.89 -17.79 7.43
N VAL A 62 3.36 -17.02 8.39
CA VAL A 62 4.04 -15.86 8.94
C VAL A 62 4.71 -16.28 10.24
N ARG A 63 5.99 -15.91 10.40
CA ARG A 63 6.74 -16.27 11.59
C ARG A 63 6.21 -15.54 12.83
N ASP A 64 6.25 -16.20 13.98
CA ASP A 64 5.76 -15.62 15.25
C ASP A 64 6.37 -14.26 15.55
N GLY A 65 7.67 -14.10 15.30
CA GLY A 65 8.34 -12.82 15.55
C GLY A 65 7.76 -11.67 14.74
N VAL A 66 7.31 -11.96 13.51
CA VAL A 66 6.69 -10.95 12.64
C VAL A 66 5.32 -10.56 13.19
N GLU A 67 4.52 -11.54 13.61
CA GLU A 67 3.20 -11.27 14.19
C GLU A 67 3.33 -10.44 15.47
N LYS A 68 4.27 -10.80 16.34
CA LYS A 68 4.50 -10.06 17.59
C LYS A 68 4.98 -8.64 17.33
N ALA A 69 5.82 -8.44 16.33
CA ALA A 69 6.29 -7.11 15.96
C ALA A 69 5.12 -6.23 15.49
N VAL A 70 4.22 -6.78 14.69
CA VAL A 70 3.04 -6.04 14.21
C VAL A 70 2.12 -5.67 15.38
N GLU A 71 1.90 -6.60 16.32
CA GLU A 71 1.11 -6.29 17.51
C GLU A 71 1.67 -5.11 18.28
N ARG A 72 2.99 -5.07 18.48
CA ARG A 72 3.65 -3.97 19.18
C ARG A 72 3.55 -2.65 18.41
N ILE A 73 3.69 -2.71 17.09
CA ILE A 73 3.52 -1.52 16.24
C ILE A 73 2.11 -0.95 16.39
N CYS A 74 1.10 -1.83 16.38
CA CYS A 74 -0.29 -1.43 16.51
C CYS A 74 -0.67 -0.99 17.91
N GLU A 75 0.15 -1.32 18.92
CA GLU A 75 -0.01 -0.86 20.30
C GLU A 75 0.72 0.46 20.58
N ASP A 76 0.98 1.23 19.53
CA ASP A 76 1.56 2.58 19.60
C ASP A 76 3.04 2.65 20.02
N GLU A 77 3.81 1.58 19.81
CA GLU A 77 5.25 1.64 20.01
C GLU A 77 5.97 2.40 18.89
N LEU A 78 5.28 2.63 17.77
CA LEU A 78 5.78 3.49 16.69
C LEU A 78 4.82 4.64 16.46
N SER A 79 5.36 5.82 16.18
CA SER A 79 4.55 6.97 15.79
C SER A 79 3.87 6.71 14.44
N THR A 80 2.83 7.49 14.15
CA THR A 80 2.15 7.40 12.85
C THR A 80 3.13 7.60 11.70
N GLY A 81 4.04 8.57 11.81
CA GLY A 81 5.04 8.81 10.78
C GLY A 81 5.96 7.63 10.57
N ASP A 82 6.41 7.01 11.65
CA ASP A 82 7.30 5.85 11.58
C ASP A 82 6.57 4.63 10.99
N GLN A 83 5.30 4.43 11.33
CA GLN A 83 4.48 3.38 10.76
C GLN A 83 4.36 3.54 9.23
N LEU A 84 4.11 4.76 8.76
CA LEU A 84 4.00 5.05 7.33
C LEU A 84 5.33 4.81 6.61
N ARG A 85 6.43 5.22 7.22
CA ARG A 85 7.77 4.98 6.64
C ARG A 85 8.11 3.50 6.58
N LEU A 86 7.68 2.74 7.58
CA LEU A 86 7.88 1.30 7.59
C LEU A 86 7.09 0.64 6.45
N ILE A 87 5.83 1.04 6.25
CA ILE A 87 5.02 0.57 5.13
C ILE A 87 5.74 0.85 3.81
N GLU A 88 6.25 2.08 3.64
CA GLU A 88 6.97 2.45 2.43
C GLU A 88 8.21 1.58 2.21
N ALA A 89 8.97 1.32 3.26
CA ALA A 89 10.16 0.46 3.17
C ALA A 89 9.79 -0.96 2.76
N LEU A 90 8.74 -1.52 3.34
CA LEU A 90 8.27 -2.86 3.02
C LEU A 90 7.78 -2.95 1.58
N VAL A 91 7.03 -1.94 1.13
CA VAL A 91 6.55 -1.88 -0.25
C VAL A 91 7.72 -1.83 -1.22
N ASN A 92 8.73 -1.01 -0.94
CA ASN A 92 9.92 -0.91 -1.80
C ASN A 92 10.65 -2.24 -1.89
N GLN A 93 10.71 -2.99 -0.81
CA GLN A 93 11.35 -4.32 -0.80
C GLN A 93 10.59 -5.31 -1.65
N VAL A 94 9.27 -5.30 -1.59
CA VAL A 94 8.43 -6.17 -2.43
C VAL A 94 8.60 -5.81 -3.91
N ILE A 95 8.61 -4.53 -4.24
CA ILE A 95 8.79 -4.06 -5.61
C ILE A 95 10.15 -4.50 -6.16
N SER A 96 11.17 -4.51 -5.33
CA SER A 96 12.55 -4.85 -5.75
C SER A 96 12.84 -6.35 -5.79
N SER A 97 11.94 -7.16 -5.29
CA SER A 97 12.16 -8.61 -5.21
C SER A 97 11.88 -9.34 -6.51
#